data_3b581bea04bc950b6c7598390194c295
#
_entry.id   3b581bea04bc950b6c7598390194c295
#
_cell.length_a   1.000
_cell.length_b   1.000
_cell.length_c   1.000
_cell.angle_alpha   90.00
_cell.angle_beta   90.00
_cell.angle_gamma   90.00
#
_symmetry.space_group_name_H-M   'P 1'
#
loop_
_entity.id
_entity.type
_entity.pdbx_description
1 polymer ?
#
loop_
_entity_poly.entity_id
_entity_poly.type
_entity_poly.pdbx_seq_one_letter_code
_entity_poly.pdbx_strand_id
1 'polypeptide(L)'
;ILQTLIQSQLAAIRGYFQHIVLVRLPTPEPEYITVTTEPSRFQQEMVAELGDRAEAVRNREVEPNEDNMLKITSDGRKLALDQRLQNALLPDDPDSKVNACVKNVLAEWRDSADIRGTQLVFCDRVAIRCYK
;
A
#
# COMPACT_ATOMS: atom_id res chain seq x y z
N ILE A 1 21.69 -33.18 -22.73
CA ILE A 1 20.93 -34.32 -22.19
C ILE A 1 20.62 -34.10 -20.67
N LEU A 2 21.61 -33.81 -19.83
CA LEU A 2 21.39 -33.61 -18.38
C LEU A 2 20.49 -32.38 -18.08
N GLN A 3 20.69 -31.31 -18.80
CA GLN A 3 19.92 -30.05 -18.65
C GLN A 3 18.46 -30.22 -19.06
N THR A 4 18.19 -31.03 -20.06
CA THR A 4 16.83 -31.35 -20.53
C THR A 4 16.08 -32.22 -19.52
N LEU A 5 16.79 -33.18 -18.90
CA LEU A 5 16.24 -34.02 -17.83
C LEU A 5 15.87 -33.21 -16.59
N ILE A 6 16.72 -32.27 -16.16
CA ILE A 6 16.45 -31.39 -15.01
C ILE A 6 15.23 -30.49 -15.28
N GLN A 7 15.12 -29.93 -16.48
CA GLN A 7 14.00 -29.08 -16.87
C GLN A 7 12.67 -29.87 -16.92
N SER A 8 12.68 -31.09 -17.39
CA SER A 8 11.48 -31.95 -17.40
C SER A 8 11.03 -32.34 -16.00
N GLN A 9 11.95 -32.62 -15.10
CA GLN A 9 11.64 -32.93 -13.70
C GLN A 9 11.06 -31.69 -12.96
N LEU A 10 11.63 -30.52 -13.17
CA LEU A 10 11.13 -29.28 -12.59
C LEU A 10 9.74 -28.91 -13.12
N ALA A 11 9.46 -29.15 -14.40
CA ALA A 11 8.15 -28.94 -14.99
C ALA A 11 7.09 -29.91 -14.42
N ALA A 12 7.46 -31.17 -14.21
CA ALA A 12 6.60 -32.17 -13.59
C ALA A 12 6.27 -31.82 -12.12
N ILE A 13 7.28 -31.41 -11.35
CA ILE A 13 7.11 -30.99 -9.95
C ILE A 13 6.21 -29.74 -9.89
N ARG A 14 6.41 -28.75 -10.76
CA ARG A 14 5.61 -27.53 -10.86
C ARG A 14 4.15 -27.83 -11.20
N GLY A 15 3.92 -28.73 -12.16
CA GLY A 15 2.57 -29.20 -12.52
C GLY A 15 1.89 -29.94 -11.37
N TYR A 16 2.62 -30.77 -10.65
CA TYR A 16 2.11 -31.49 -9.49
C TYR A 16 1.71 -30.55 -8.34
N PHE A 17 2.53 -29.56 -8.02
CA PHE A 17 2.22 -28.53 -7.02
C PHE A 17 1.00 -27.67 -7.42
N GLN A 18 0.94 -27.22 -8.68
CA GLN A 18 -0.22 -26.48 -9.18
C GLN A 18 -1.49 -27.32 -9.09
N HIS A 19 -1.43 -28.58 -9.43
CA HIS A 19 -2.60 -29.46 -9.38
C HIS A 19 -3.06 -29.71 -7.94
N ILE A 20 -2.14 -29.90 -6.97
CA ILE A 20 -2.48 -30.11 -5.56
C ILE A 20 -3.10 -28.84 -4.96
N VAL A 21 -2.55 -27.67 -5.24
CA VAL A 21 -3.06 -26.39 -4.71
C VAL A 21 -4.44 -26.07 -5.29
N LEU A 22 -4.65 -26.27 -6.59
CA LEU A 22 -5.92 -25.94 -7.25
C LEU A 22 -7.06 -26.92 -6.95
N VAL A 23 -6.75 -28.19 -6.71
CA VAL A 23 -7.79 -29.23 -6.56
C VAL A 23 -8.17 -29.51 -5.11
N ARG A 24 -7.33 -29.17 -4.13
CA ARG A 24 -7.54 -29.57 -2.72
C ARG A 24 -7.85 -28.47 -1.74
N LEU A 25 -7.64 -27.22 -2.10
CA LEU A 25 -7.96 -26.09 -1.22
C LEU A 25 -9.16 -25.33 -1.79
N PRO A 26 -10.34 -25.43 -1.14
CA PRO A 26 -11.44 -24.55 -1.50
C PRO A 26 -10.98 -23.10 -1.23
N THR A 27 -10.82 -22.35 -2.30
CA THR A 27 -10.54 -20.91 -2.20
C THR A 27 -11.87 -20.21 -1.96
N PRO A 28 -12.01 -19.45 -0.86
CA PRO A 28 -13.21 -18.65 -0.64
C PRO A 28 -13.36 -17.59 -1.73
N GLU A 29 -14.59 -17.26 -2.07
CA GLU A 29 -14.85 -16.12 -2.96
C GLU A 29 -14.49 -14.82 -2.25
N PRO A 30 -13.65 -13.96 -2.84
CA PRO A 30 -13.28 -12.70 -2.22
C PRO A 30 -14.40 -11.68 -2.35
N GLU A 31 -14.71 -10.99 -1.27
CA GLU A 31 -15.52 -9.79 -1.28
C GLU A 31 -14.63 -8.55 -1.29
N TYR A 32 -14.81 -7.68 -2.29
CA TYR A 32 -14.02 -6.45 -2.43
C TYR A 32 -14.79 -5.26 -1.92
N ILE A 33 -14.39 -4.74 -0.76
CA ILE A 33 -15.00 -3.55 -0.16
C ILE A 33 -14.03 -2.37 -0.33
N THR A 34 -14.47 -1.34 -1.04
CA THR A 34 -13.69 -0.11 -1.21
C THR A 34 -14.15 0.93 -0.18
N VAL A 35 -13.22 1.32 0.69
CA VAL A 35 -13.45 2.39 1.67
C VAL A 35 -12.76 3.65 1.18
N THR A 36 -13.54 4.73 1.01
CA THR A 36 -13.03 6.04 0.64
C THR A 36 -13.06 6.98 1.83
N THR A 37 -12.11 7.90 1.87
CA THR A 37 -12.03 8.95 2.90
C THR A 37 -11.98 10.32 2.23
N GLU A 38 -12.59 11.32 2.86
CA GLU A 38 -12.53 12.69 2.37
C GLU A 38 -11.15 13.31 2.68
N PRO A 39 -10.56 14.05 1.75
CA PRO A 39 -9.28 14.69 1.97
C PRO A 39 -9.43 15.88 2.94
N SER A 40 -8.51 16.01 3.89
CA SER A 40 -8.44 17.19 4.75
C SER A 40 -8.11 18.45 3.94
N ARG A 41 -8.43 19.63 4.50
CA ARG A 41 -8.09 20.91 3.86
C ARG A 41 -6.59 21.02 3.58
N PHE A 42 -5.77 20.57 4.52
CA PHE A 42 -4.32 20.55 4.35
C PHE A 42 -3.89 19.64 3.19
N GLN A 43 -4.49 18.47 3.06
CA GLN A 43 -4.20 17.56 1.95
C GLN A 43 -4.55 18.22 0.60
N GLN A 44 -5.67 18.94 0.51
CA GLN A 44 -6.08 19.64 -0.71
C GLN A 44 -5.08 20.75 -1.09
N GLU A 45 -4.62 21.54 -0.12
CA GLU A 45 -3.62 22.60 -0.32
C GLU A 45 -2.28 22.01 -0.78
N MET A 46 -1.83 20.92 -0.15
CA MET A 46 -0.58 20.22 -0.51
C MET A 46 -0.62 19.55 -1.87
N VAL A 47 -1.78 19.05 -2.30
CA VAL A 47 -1.93 18.49 -3.66
C VAL A 47 -1.74 19.57 -4.72
N ALA A 48 -2.25 20.78 -4.50
CA ALA A 48 -2.02 21.89 -5.40
C ALA A 48 -0.52 22.24 -5.48
N GLU A 49 0.17 22.33 -4.33
CA GLU A 49 1.62 22.56 -4.30
C GLU A 49 2.41 21.46 -5.02
N LEU A 50 2.03 20.19 -4.86
CA LEU A 50 2.66 19.09 -5.60
C LEU A 50 2.45 19.21 -7.11
N GLY A 51 1.30 19.75 -7.53
CA GLY A 51 1.01 20.08 -8.94
C GLY A 51 1.98 21.13 -9.49
N ASP A 52 2.14 22.24 -8.78
CA ASP A 52 3.04 23.34 -9.16
C ASP A 52 4.50 22.84 -9.24
N ARG A 53 4.95 22.04 -8.27
CA ARG A 53 6.27 21.41 -8.28
C ARG A 53 6.45 20.47 -9.48
N ALA A 54 5.43 19.70 -9.83
CA ALA A 54 5.49 18.81 -11.00
C ALA A 54 5.59 19.58 -12.32
N GLU A 55 4.94 20.74 -12.40
CA GLU A 55 5.06 21.64 -13.55
C GLU A 55 6.46 22.25 -13.66
N ALA A 56 7.02 22.75 -12.58
CA ALA A 56 8.38 23.30 -12.53
C ALA A 56 9.43 22.25 -12.96
N VAL A 57 9.31 21.02 -12.50
CA VAL A 57 10.19 19.91 -12.94
C VAL A 57 10.00 19.58 -14.41
N ARG A 58 8.77 19.59 -14.93
CA ARG A 58 8.47 19.36 -16.35
C ARG A 58 9.08 20.45 -17.24
N ASN A 59 9.00 21.69 -16.80
CA ASN A 59 9.53 22.86 -17.50
C ASN A 59 11.06 23.01 -17.35
N ARG A 60 11.72 22.14 -16.56
CA ARG A 60 13.15 22.20 -16.25
C ARG A 60 13.57 23.51 -15.54
N GLU A 61 12.69 24.03 -14.70
CA GLU A 61 12.93 25.23 -13.91
C GLU A 61 13.69 24.93 -12.60
N VAL A 62 13.75 23.63 -12.23
CA VAL A 62 14.40 23.14 -11.01
C VAL A 62 15.41 22.06 -11.37
N GLU A 63 16.57 22.09 -10.70
CA GLU A 63 17.60 21.05 -10.88
C GLU A 63 17.14 19.68 -10.34
N PRO A 64 17.48 18.57 -11.03
CA PRO A 64 17.02 17.22 -10.63
C PRO A 64 17.45 16.76 -9.24
N ASN A 65 18.50 17.34 -8.67
CA ASN A 65 18.98 17.10 -7.31
C ASN A 65 18.17 17.86 -6.26
N GLU A 66 17.56 19.00 -6.62
CA GLU A 66 16.72 19.78 -5.73
C GLU A 66 15.31 19.19 -5.65
N ASP A 67 14.66 19.00 -6.83
CA ASP A 67 13.36 18.34 -6.92
C ASP A 67 13.24 17.50 -8.20
N ASN A 68 12.41 16.45 -8.14
CA ASN A 68 12.18 15.55 -9.27
C ASN A 68 10.86 14.77 -9.10
N MET A 69 10.38 14.20 -10.20
CA MET A 69 9.11 13.47 -10.22
C MET A 69 9.06 12.29 -9.21
N LEU A 70 10.20 11.65 -8.92
CA LEU A 70 10.25 10.56 -7.95
C LEU A 70 9.99 11.06 -6.52
N LYS A 71 10.60 12.20 -6.16
CA LYS A 71 10.42 12.85 -4.88
C LYS A 71 8.97 13.33 -4.71
N ILE A 72 8.42 14.01 -5.73
CA ILE A 72 7.04 14.49 -5.76
C ILE A 72 6.05 13.32 -5.61
N THR A 73 6.23 12.24 -6.36
CA THR A 73 5.39 11.02 -6.26
C THR A 73 5.50 10.38 -4.88
N SER A 74 6.71 10.37 -4.30
CA SER A 74 6.94 9.87 -2.95
C SER A 74 6.19 10.70 -1.90
N ASP A 75 6.24 12.02 -2.04
CA ASP A 75 5.56 12.95 -1.14
C ASP A 75 4.03 12.83 -1.29
N GLY A 76 3.52 12.73 -2.51
CA GLY A 76 2.09 12.51 -2.76
C GLY A 76 1.57 11.20 -2.13
N ARG A 77 2.35 10.13 -2.19
CA ARG A 77 1.98 8.86 -1.52
C ARG A 77 1.93 8.99 0.00
N LYS A 78 2.86 9.74 0.61
CA LYS A 78 2.83 10.01 2.06
C LYS A 78 1.59 10.79 2.43
N LEU A 79 1.34 11.89 1.71
CA LEU A 79 0.21 12.77 1.92
C LEU A 79 -1.13 12.02 1.80
N ALA A 80 -1.23 11.11 0.84
CA ALA A 80 -2.43 10.32 0.62
C ALA A 80 -2.74 9.32 1.74
N LEU A 81 -1.75 8.92 2.52
CA LEU A 81 -1.93 8.03 3.67
C LEU A 81 -2.30 8.80 4.93
N ASP A 82 -1.45 9.76 5.30
CA ASP A 82 -1.61 10.57 6.50
C ASP A 82 -0.77 11.85 6.36
N GLN A 83 -1.37 12.99 6.65
CA GLN A 83 -0.71 14.29 6.57
C GLN A 83 0.51 14.43 7.49
N ARG A 84 0.54 13.69 8.61
CA ARG A 84 1.67 13.66 9.55
C ARG A 84 2.92 13.00 8.99
N LEU A 85 2.81 12.23 7.90
CA LEU A 85 3.97 11.69 7.20
C LEU A 85 4.72 12.76 6.39
N GLN A 86 4.08 13.87 6.10
CA GLN A 86 4.72 15.04 5.50
C GLN A 86 5.25 15.99 6.58
N ASN A 87 4.41 16.29 7.58
CA ASN A 87 4.80 17.17 8.67
C ASN A 87 4.26 16.60 9.99
N ALA A 88 5.17 16.13 10.84
CA ALA A 88 4.85 15.51 12.12
C ALA A 88 4.22 16.47 13.15
N LEU A 89 4.24 17.78 12.88
CA LEU A 89 3.62 18.79 13.74
C LEU A 89 2.12 18.96 13.46
N LEU A 90 1.61 18.39 12.37
CA LEU A 90 0.18 18.49 12.05
C LEU A 90 -0.64 17.62 12.99
N PRO A 91 -1.89 18.06 13.28
CA PRO A 91 -2.79 17.28 14.10
C PRO A 91 -3.17 15.96 13.42
N ASP A 92 -3.64 15.02 14.21
CA ASP A 92 -4.25 13.80 13.70
C ASP A 92 -5.54 14.13 12.96
N ASP A 93 -5.67 13.60 11.76
CA ASP A 93 -6.90 13.65 10.98
C ASP A 93 -7.69 12.36 11.23
N PRO A 94 -8.83 12.42 11.94
CA PRO A 94 -9.64 11.25 12.26
C PRO A 94 -10.19 10.52 11.02
N ASP A 95 -10.26 11.22 9.88
CA ASP A 95 -10.73 10.67 8.61
C ASP A 95 -9.58 10.29 7.66
N SER A 96 -8.34 10.26 8.15
CA SER A 96 -7.19 9.77 7.39
C SER A 96 -7.37 8.29 6.99
N LYS A 97 -6.78 7.88 5.89
CA LYS A 97 -6.79 6.47 5.44
C LYS A 97 -6.23 5.51 6.49
N VAL A 98 -5.23 5.95 7.25
CA VAL A 98 -4.66 5.16 8.34
C VAL A 98 -5.69 4.94 9.45
N ASN A 99 -6.39 5.99 9.88
CA ASN A 99 -7.42 5.88 10.90
C ASN A 99 -8.63 5.07 10.42
N ALA A 100 -9.04 5.21 9.17
CA ALA A 100 -10.08 4.37 8.57
C ALA A 100 -9.67 2.89 8.55
N CYS A 101 -8.43 2.59 8.17
CA CYS A 101 -7.89 1.23 8.21
C CYS A 101 -7.90 0.66 9.63
N VAL A 102 -7.44 1.42 10.62
CA VAL A 102 -7.45 0.99 12.03
C VAL A 102 -8.86 0.72 12.53
N LYS A 103 -9.83 1.57 12.19
CA LYS A 103 -11.25 1.36 12.54
C LYS A 103 -11.77 0.04 11.97
N ASN A 104 -11.49 -0.25 10.69
CA ASN A 104 -11.90 -1.48 10.03
C ASN A 104 -11.23 -2.72 10.64
N VAL A 105 -9.92 -2.67 10.86
CA VAL A 105 -9.17 -3.76 11.49
C VAL A 105 -9.72 -4.08 12.88
N LEU A 106 -10.06 -3.06 13.66
CA LEU A 106 -10.64 -3.25 15.00
C LEU A 106 -12.06 -3.82 14.94
N ALA A 107 -12.87 -3.42 13.96
CA ALA A 107 -14.20 -3.98 13.75
C ALA A 107 -14.12 -5.46 13.42
N GLU A 108 -13.38 -5.82 12.38
CA GLU A 108 -13.16 -7.21 11.96
C GLU A 108 -12.55 -8.07 13.08
N TRP A 109 -11.62 -7.51 13.87
CA TRP A 109 -11.04 -8.24 15.00
C TRP A 109 -12.08 -8.58 16.07
N ARG A 110 -13.03 -7.68 16.33
CA ARG A 110 -14.12 -7.92 17.28
C ARG A 110 -15.13 -8.94 16.73
N ASP A 111 -15.49 -8.77 15.46
CA ASP A 111 -16.50 -9.60 14.81
C ASP A 111 -16.01 -11.04 14.59
N SER A 112 -14.70 -11.23 14.40
CA SER A 112 -14.07 -12.54 14.22
C SER A 112 -13.49 -13.14 15.51
N ALA A 113 -13.78 -12.58 16.68
CA ALA A 113 -13.22 -13.03 17.96
C ALA A 113 -13.55 -14.49 18.29
N ASP A 114 -14.76 -14.93 17.97
CA ASP A 114 -15.25 -16.29 18.24
C ASP A 114 -14.45 -17.35 17.49
N ILE A 115 -14.11 -17.06 16.24
CA ILE A 115 -13.38 -17.98 15.35
C ILE A 115 -11.87 -17.74 15.37
N ARG A 116 -11.38 -16.77 16.16
CA ARG A 116 -9.98 -16.34 16.20
C ARG A 116 -9.44 -16.00 14.81
N GLY A 117 -10.21 -15.19 14.04
CA GLY A 117 -9.87 -14.79 12.69
C GLY A 117 -8.51 -14.11 12.59
N THR A 118 -7.80 -14.34 11.49
CA THR A 118 -6.50 -13.73 11.20
C THR A 118 -6.68 -12.66 10.14
N GLN A 119 -6.05 -11.51 10.35
CA GLN A 119 -6.08 -10.39 9.42
C GLN A 119 -4.68 -10.13 8.85
N LEU A 120 -4.62 -9.76 7.57
CA LEU A 120 -3.41 -9.34 6.90
C LEU A 120 -3.59 -7.90 6.42
N VAL A 121 -2.70 -7.02 6.85
CA VAL A 121 -2.68 -5.62 6.42
C VAL A 121 -1.49 -5.39 5.52
N PHE A 122 -1.73 -5.00 4.27
CA PHE A 122 -0.70 -4.67 3.30
C PHE A 122 -0.61 -3.15 3.14
N CYS A 123 0.60 -2.62 3.19
CA CYS A 123 0.86 -1.21 2.94
C CYS A 123 2.06 -1.07 2.00
N ASP A 124 1.89 -0.36 0.90
CA ASP A 124 2.94 -0.13 -0.10
C ASP A 124 4.10 0.73 0.42
N ARG A 125 3.92 1.34 1.58
CA ARG A 125 4.96 2.12 2.23
C ARG A 125 5.34 1.54 3.57
N VAL A 126 6.54 1.01 3.60
CA VAL A 126 7.22 0.73 4.86
C VAL A 126 7.79 2.05 5.38
N ALA A 127 7.01 2.78 6.16
CA ALA A 127 7.53 3.83 7.01
C ALA A 127 8.26 3.16 8.18
N ILE A 128 9.47 2.65 7.93
CA ILE A 128 10.33 2.16 9.02
C ILE A 128 10.84 3.41 9.76
N ARG A 129 10.03 3.94 10.64
CA ARG A 129 10.51 4.65 11.83
C ARG A 129 10.48 3.63 12.95
N CYS A 130 11.63 3.00 13.20
CA CYS A 130 11.85 2.37 14.49
C CYS A 130 11.76 3.47 15.54
N TYR A 131 10.67 3.53 16.26
CA TYR A 131 10.64 4.28 17.52
C TYR A 131 11.53 3.50 18.49
N LYS A 132 12.63 4.16 18.90
CA LYS A 132 13.42 3.73 20.06
C LYS A 132 12.68 4.11 21.33
#